data_78a91b87a97637b4bf15596edea3aad1
#
_entry.id   78a91b87a97637b4bf15596edea3aad1
#
_cell.length_a   1.000
_cell.length_b   1.000
_cell.length_c   1.000
_cell.angle_alpha   90.00
_cell.angle_beta   90.00
_cell.angle_gamma   90.00
#
_symmetry.space_group_name_H-M   'P 1'
#
loop_
_entity.id
_entity.type
_entity.pdbx_description
1 polymer ?
#
loop_
_entity_poly.entity_id
_entity_poly.type
_entity_poly.pdbx_seq_one_letter_code
_entity_poly.pdbx_strand_id
1 'polypeptide(L)'
;RSAASESRPQALPYVAYVSSAYRPDILNELCQFFIDHHVELENLTCDTYQAPQTGGTMLNATLTVTLPAGTQISWLRDQFLDFADAMNLDALIEPWRPQNPM
;
A
#
# COMPACT_ATOMS: atom_id res chain seq x y z
N ARG A 1 -4.85 -26.07 20.57
CA ARG A 1 -4.68 -25.82 20.20
C ARG A 1 -4.85 -25.30 19.60
N SER A 2 -5.13 -25.03 19.52
CA SER A 2 -5.29 -24.49 18.90
C SER A 2 -4.88 -24.03 18.42
N ALA A 3 -4.62 -23.85 18.50
CA ALA A 3 -3.99 -23.33 17.99
C ALA A 3 -3.93 -23.28 16.97
N ALA A 4 -4.29 -23.83 16.70
CA ALA A 4 -4.31 -23.92 15.50
C ALA A 4 -4.41 -22.74 14.90
N SER A 5 -5.26 -22.34 15.08
CA SER A 5 -5.52 -21.28 14.50
C SER A 5 -4.47 -20.47 14.54
N GLU A 6 -4.02 -20.42 15.40
CA GLU A 6 -3.14 -19.65 15.50
C GLU A 6 -2.08 -19.93 14.84
N SER A 7 -2.00 -20.90 14.60
CA SER A 7 -0.91 -21.20 13.93
C SER A 7 -0.95 -20.83 12.58
N ARG A 8 -2.03 -20.39 12.10
CA ARG A 8 -2.00 -20.05 10.79
C ARG A 8 -1.03 -19.02 10.59
N PRO A 9 -0.12 -19.19 9.79
CA PRO A 9 0.77 -18.21 9.49
C PRO A 9 -0.04 -17.14 8.96
N GLN A 10 0.17 -16.07 9.37
CA GLN A 10 -0.71 -15.21 9.13
C GLN A 10 -0.44 -14.43 8.03
N ALA A 11 -1.39 -14.18 7.29
CA ALA A 11 -1.43 -13.12 6.39
C ALA A 11 -1.57 -11.87 7.20
N LEU A 12 -0.69 -10.92 6.99
CA LEU A 12 -0.65 -9.72 7.81
C LEU A 12 -1.16 -8.55 7.01
N PRO A 13 -2.08 -7.76 7.57
CA PRO A 13 -2.58 -6.60 6.85
C PRO A 13 -1.65 -5.40 7.00
N TYR A 14 -1.45 -4.69 5.91
CA TYR A 14 -0.66 -3.48 5.89
C TYR A 14 -1.41 -2.43 5.09
N VAL A 15 -1.05 -1.18 5.29
CA VAL A 15 -1.64 -0.08 4.54
C VAL A 15 -0.52 0.67 3.86
N ALA A 16 -0.68 0.87 2.57
CA ALA A 16 0.25 1.66 1.80
C ALA A 16 -0.42 2.99 1.47
N TYR A 17 0.30 4.07 1.69
CA TYR A 17 -0.18 5.42 1.39
C TYR A 17 0.68 5.98 0.28
N VAL A 18 0.06 6.54 -0.73
CA VAL A 18 0.75 7.09 -1.88
C VAL A 18 0.22 8.48 -2.17
N SER A 19 1.12 9.40 -2.41
CA SER A 19 0.73 10.75 -2.78
C SER A 19 1.63 11.21 -3.92
N SER A 20 1.06 11.77 -4.96
CA SER A 20 1.85 12.24 -6.07
C SER A 20 1.02 13.13 -6.97
N ALA A 21 1.66 13.73 -7.96
CA ALA A 21 0.91 14.37 -9.02
C ALA A 21 0.09 13.32 -9.75
N TYR A 22 -1.10 13.68 -10.14
CA TYR A 22 -2.01 12.73 -10.78
C TYR A 22 -1.48 12.33 -12.15
N ARG A 23 -1.48 11.03 -12.39
CA ARG A 23 -1.23 10.48 -13.72
C ARG A 23 -2.18 9.32 -13.91
N PRO A 24 -2.71 9.14 -15.11
CA PRO A 24 -3.74 8.11 -15.30
C PRO A 24 -3.27 6.69 -15.08
N ASP A 25 -1.97 6.44 -15.17
CA ASP A 25 -1.48 5.06 -15.03
C ASP A 25 -1.01 4.73 -13.62
N ILE A 26 -1.04 5.67 -12.68
CA ILE A 26 -0.49 5.41 -11.35
C ILE A 26 -1.17 4.24 -10.66
N LEU A 27 -2.50 4.24 -10.65
CA LEU A 27 -3.20 3.19 -9.93
C LEU A 27 -2.97 1.83 -10.55
N ASN A 28 -2.90 1.80 -11.88
CA ASN A 28 -2.63 0.55 -12.55
C ASN A 28 -1.24 0.03 -12.20
N GLU A 29 -0.26 0.93 -12.17
CA GLU A 29 1.10 0.53 -11.82
C GLU A 29 1.20 0.05 -10.38
N LEU A 30 0.48 0.73 -9.47
CA LEU A 30 0.48 0.31 -8.09
C LEU A 30 -0.13 -1.07 -7.93
N CYS A 31 -1.26 -1.30 -8.57
CA CYS A 31 -1.89 -2.61 -8.49
C CYS A 31 -0.99 -3.68 -9.08
N GLN A 32 -0.33 -3.37 -10.19
CA GLN A 32 0.54 -4.34 -10.82
C GLN A 32 1.73 -4.67 -9.93
N PHE A 33 2.26 -3.66 -9.24
CA PHE A 33 3.36 -3.93 -8.30
C PHE A 33 2.96 -4.96 -7.26
N PHE A 34 1.78 -4.79 -6.66
CA PHE A 34 1.37 -5.73 -5.63
C PHE A 34 1.05 -7.11 -6.21
N ILE A 35 0.47 -7.15 -7.40
CA ILE A 35 0.22 -8.42 -8.05
C ILE A 35 1.55 -9.15 -8.30
N ASP A 36 2.54 -8.43 -8.81
CA ASP A 36 3.82 -9.03 -9.11
C ASP A 36 4.53 -9.55 -7.87
N HIS A 37 4.25 -8.96 -6.73
CA HIS A 37 4.87 -9.39 -5.48
C HIS A 37 3.98 -10.34 -4.69
N HIS A 38 2.90 -10.81 -5.31
CA HIS A 38 1.99 -11.79 -4.69
C HIS A 38 1.34 -11.24 -3.42
N VAL A 39 1.12 -9.95 -3.40
CA VAL A 39 0.45 -9.30 -2.27
C VAL A 39 -1.00 -9.11 -2.65
N GLU A 40 -1.89 -9.48 -1.75
CA GLU A 40 -3.30 -9.40 -2.03
C GLU A 40 -3.83 -8.02 -1.70
N LEU A 41 -4.45 -7.37 -2.67
CA LEU A 41 -5.02 -6.05 -2.48
C LEU A 41 -6.43 -6.20 -1.97
N GLU A 42 -6.67 -5.75 -0.74
CA GLU A 42 -7.98 -5.91 -0.12
C GLU A 42 -8.87 -4.71 -0.39
N ASN A 43 -8.29 -3.54 -0.43
CA ASN A 43 -9.09 -2.34 -0.61
C ASN A 43 -8.22 -1.24 -1.19
N LEU A 44 -8.84 -0.40 -1.98
CA LEU A 44 -8.15 0.73 -2.57
C LEU A 44 -9.09 1.92 -2.55
N THR A 45 -8.62 3.01 -1.98
CA THR A 45 -9.34 4.26 -2.09
C THR A 45 -8.40 5.31 -2.64
N CYS A 46 -8.92 6.23 -3.39
CA CYS A 46 -8.10 7.30 -3.91
C CYS A 46 -8.93 8.56 -4.03
N ASP A 47 -8.26 9.68 -3.90
CA ASP A 47 -8.86 10.98 -4.03
C ASP A 47 -7.93 11.87 -4.82
N THR A 48 -8.49 12.78 -5.56
CA THR A 48 -7.70 13.80 -6.22
C THR A 48 -8.05 15.16 -5.64
N TYR A 49 -7.10 16.07 -5.69
CA TYR A 49 -7.33 17.40 -5.20
C TYR A 49 -6.40 18.35 -5.95
N GLN A 50 -6.71 19.63 -5.90
CA GLN A 50 -5.89 20.63 -6.53
C GLN A 50 -4.85 21.12 -5.55
N ALA A 51 -3.59 21.09 -5.96
CA ALA A 51 -2.54 21.62 -5.12
C ALA A 51 -2.69 23.15 -5.04
N PRO A 52 -2.74 23.70 -3.83
CA PRO A 52 -3.01 25.13 -3.71
C PRO A 52 -1.96 26.02 -4.35
N GLN A 53 -0.74 25.56 -4.38
CA GLN A 53 0.34 26.42 -4.83
C GLN A 53 0.57 26.34 -6.31
N THR A 54 0.38 25.18 -6.91
CA THR A 54 0.67 25.01 -8.31
C THR A 54 -0.59 24.90 -9.14
N GLY A 55 -1.71 24.59 -8.50
CA GLY A 55 -2.93 24.35 -9.25
C GLY A 55 -2.99 23.02 -9.95
N GLY A 56 -1.94 22.23 -9.84
CA GLY A 56 -1.96 20.91 -10.47
C GLY A 56 -2.81 19.92 -9.70
N THR A 57 -3.21 18.88 -10.38
CA THR A 57 -4.02 17.85 -9.76
C THR A 57 -3.11 16.86 -9.05
N MET A 58 -3.42 16.60 -7.82
CA MET A 58 -2.68 15.65 -6.99
C MET A 58 -3.55 14.45 -6.67
N LEU A 59 -2.90 13.34 -6.41
CA LEU A 59 -3.57 12.09 -6.09
C LEU A 59 -3.11 11.58 -4.74
N ASN A 60 -4.06 11.20 -3.91
CA ASN A 60 -3.77 10.42 -2.71
C ASN A 60 -4.43 9.07 -2.85
N ALA A 61 -3.69 8.02 -2.62
CA ALA A 61 -4.24 6.67 -2.68
C ALA A 61 -3.90 5.93 -1.40
N THR A 62 -4.84 5.15 -0.92
CA THR A 62 -4.65 4.30 0.26
C THR A 62 -5.00 2.89 -0.15
N LEU A 63 -4.04 2.00 0.01
CA LEU A 63 -4.21 0.61 -0.39
C LEU A 63 -4.05 -0.27 0.83
N THR A 64 -5.06 -1.03 1.14
CA THR A 64 -4.98 -2.02 2.22
C THR A 64 -4.62 -3.35 1.58
N VAL A 65 -3.54 -3.94 2.02
CA VAL A 65 -3.02 -5.15 1.40
C VAL A 65 -2.75 -6.19 2.45
N THR A 66 -2.72 -7.43 2.03
CA THR A 66 -2.42 -8.55 2.90
C THR A 66 -1.21 -9.27 2.36
N LEU A 67 -0.20 -9.40 3.20
CA LEU A 67 1.01 -10.08 2.80
C LEU A 67 0.86 -11.56 3.06
N PRO A 68 1.26 -12.39 2.10
CA PRO A 68 1.19 -13.82 2.35
C PRO A 68 2.15 -14.23 3.43
N ALA A 69 1.84 -15.35 4.05
CA ALA A 69 2.70 -15.91 5.07
C ALA A 69 4.09 -16.10 4.51
N GLY A 70 5.08 -15.78 5.29
CA GLY A 70 6.45 -15.94 4.85
C GLY A 70 7.04 -14.74 4.15
N THR A 71 6.23 -13.74 3.85
CA THR A 71 6.78 -12.55 3.23
C THR A 71 7.42 -11.68 4.29
N GLN A 72 8.63 -11.24 4.03
CA GLN A 72 9.30 -10.35 4.95
C GLN A 72 8.94 -8.93 4.64
N ILE A 73 8.37 -8.25 5.60
CA ILE A 73 7.88 -6.92 5.36
C ILE A 73 9.02 -5.96 5.05
N SER A 74 10.20 -6.16 5.64
CA SER A 74 11.30 -5.26 5.35
C SER A 74 11.71 -5.35 3.89
N TRP A 75 11.71 -6.56 3.33
CA TRP A 75 12.02 -6.73 1.92
C TRP A 75 10.94 -6.07 1.05
N LEU A 76 9.69 -6.32 1.37
CA LEU A 76 8.62 -5.73 0.58
C LEU A 76 8.61 -4.21 0.68
N ARG A 77 8.85 -3.70 1.87
CA ARG A 77 8.91 -2.25 2.05
C ARG A 77 10.01 -1.64 1.18
N ASP A 78 11.18 -2.26 1.16
CA ASP A 78 12.27 -1.77 0.34
C ASP A 78 11.91 -1.79 -1.13
N GLN A 79 11.27 -2.87 -1.59
CA GLN A 79 10.84 -2.96 -2.97
C GLN A 79 9.80 -1.89 -3.29
N PHE A 80 8.88 -1.68 -2.39
CA PHE A 80 7.82 -0.71 -2.61
C PHE A 80 8.38 0.71 -2.65
N LEU A 81 9.30 1.02 -1.75
CA LEU A 81 9.88 2.35 -1.72
C LEU A 81 10.76 2.60 -2.95
N ASP A 82 11.46 1.59 -3.42
CA ASP A 82 12.21 1.72 -4.66
C ASP A 82 11.28 1.96 -5.84
N PHE A 83 10.19 1.24 -5.88
CA PHE A 83 9.20 1.42 -6.93
C PHE A 83 8.64 2.85 -6.89
N ALA A 84 8.30 3.31 -5.70
CA ALA A 84 7.74 4.65 -5.56
C ALA A 84 8.74 5.70 -5.97
N ASP A 85 9.99 5.51 -5.60
CA ASP A 85 11.02 6.45 -5.96
C ASP A 85 11.22 6.50 -7.48
N ALA A 86 11.19 5.35 -8.12
CA ALA A 86 11.32 5.30 -9.57
C ALA A 86 10.15 5.98 -10.28
N MET A 87 8.98 5.97 -9.65
CA MET A 87 7.79 6.58 -10.22
C MET A 87 7.57 8.00 -9.74
N ASN A 88 8.44 8.51 -8.89
CA ASN A 88 8.31 9.84 -8.30
C ASN A 88 7.05 9.95 -7.44
N LEU A 89 6.81 8.94 -6.65
CA LEU A 89 5.69 8.93 -5.73
C LEU A 89 6.19 9.12 -4.31
N ASP A 90 5.43 9.84 -3.50
CA ASP A 90 5.65 9.84 -2.06
C ASP A 90 4.84 8.69 -1.50
N ALA A 91 5.51 7.74 -0.90
CA ALA A 91 4.82 6.53 -0.46
C ALA A 91 5.39 6.03 0.86
N LEU A 92 4.52 5.38 1.62
CA LEU A 92 4.97 4.65 2.79
C LEU A 92 4.07 3.47 2.98
N ILE A 93 4.51 2.50 3.75
CA ILE A 93 3.72 1.32 4.06
C ILE A 93 3.92 1.02 5.53
N GLU A 94 2.83 0.72 6.21
CA GLU A 94 2.89 0.46 7.65
C GLU A 94 1.85 -0.58 8.01
N PRO A 95 2.01 -1.24 9.15
CA PRO A 95 1.03 -2.23 9.57
C PRO A 95 -0.33 -1.59 9.77
N TRP A 96 -1.36 -2.28 9.30
CA TRP A 96 -2.70 -1.82 9.53
C TRP A 96 -3.07 -2.05 11.00
N ARG A 97 -3.69 -1.07 11.61
CA ARG A 97 -4.14 -1.21 12.97
C ARG A 97 -5.57 -0.83 13.06
N PRO A 98 -6.39 -1.61 13.76
CA PRO A 98 -7.76 -1.18 13.95
C PRO A 98 -7.78 0.10 14.73
N GLN A 99 -8.69 0.96 14.40
CA GLN A 99 -8.87 2.15 15.15
C GLN A 99 -9.32 1.82 16.52
N ASN A 100 -8.73 2.45 17.49
CA ASN A 100 -9.08 2.15 18.82
C ASN A 100 -9.60 3.38 19.44
N PRO A 101 -10.85 3.54 19.51
CA PRO A 101 -11.40 4.74 19.94
C PRO A 101 -11.13 5.00 21.37
N MET A 102 -10.88 4.22 22.06
CA MET A 102 -10.70 4.39 23.34
C MET A 102 -10.87 5.23 23.94
#